data_0abdfb9ef3b584e986e09260d71ca9a1
#
_entry.id   0abdfb9ef3b584e986e09260d71ca9a1
#
_cell.length_a   1.000
_cell.length_b   1.000
_cell.length_c   1.000
_cell.angle_alpha   90.00
_cell.angle_beta   90.00
_cell.angle_gamma   90.00
#
_symmetry.space_group_name_H-M   'P 1'
#
loop_
_entity.id
_entity.type
_entity.pdbx_description
1 polymer ?
#
loop_
_entity_poly.entity_id
_entity_poly.type
_entity_poly.pdbx_seq_one_letter_code
_entity_poly.pdbx_strand_id
1 'polypeptide(L)'
;MKPFNLIFLLAALLFLHDGYCQSPGENTPNPYTVSTYECAGLYWTTPESGNCTVKYKKSSDSDWTKGLDLVYDDRDGQYRGSIVGLDPNTEFQVELSSDQAKTAMNFTTRNDQFPIGKTTYLPEGESTDPVIITESGTPEGYHLVTVPENTSSVLNMGNVSNEGIQIDADYVIVRGVEIRNAKVDGIRIKKDRHDIVIEQCYITFWGRIGGPITYGNLEGSTDSGINAENGTWNLTIQRNLIEDPRGASNDWETGHPAGPQGITISQSLGGNVIRYNDILSTEDHGFNDAIGGGSNYSNVGNMNRDSDIYGNLIRSVWDDAIEVEGANMNVRVFGNYAHKFFNGIATASTTKGPIYIYRNVVGESRVGHRNPIGGSFIKTGEREPYAGGRRYVLHNTIVQPKGVSHAFSGHGISNTITRNNIFDVSGRLAADRETVDDSDYDYDYFSGLSMGVAKEQNGIKFSTTPSATRLYRTSYSLEYYPRSRINSIVWGRKPYQFGEVKRAITDPVVQISNPLIDGGIEIPGFNADFEGNAPDVGAFEVGNTPLEFGRRAYLAHDEGWPAWEK
;
A
#
# COMPACT_ATOMS: atom_id res chain seq x y z
N MET A 1 -42.24 -50.61 33.94
CA MET A 1 -42.00 -49.68 32.82
C MET A 1 -41.45 -48.40 33.40
N LYS A 2 -40.16 -48.16 33.26
CA LYS A 2 -39.52 -46.92 33.66
C LYS A 2 -39.28 -46.07 32.39
N PRO A 3 -39.49 -44.76 32.39
CA PRO A 3 -39.21 -43.95 31.22
C PRO A 3 -37.72 -43.63 31.11
N PHE A 4 -37.19 -43.80 29.90
CA PHE A 4 -35.85 -43.38 29.51
C PHE A 4 -35.82 -41.86 29.32
N ASN A 5 -34.97 -41.17 30.10
CA ASN A 5 -34.63 -39.81 29.86
C ASN A 5 -33.55 -39.71 28.76
N LEU A 6 -33.92 -39.13 27.65
CA LEU A 6 -33.02 -38.81 26.54
C LEU A 6 -32.40 -37.43 26.83
N ILE A 7 -31.13 -37.41 27.24
CA ILE A 7 -30.34 -36.19 27.38
C ILE A 7 -29.84 -35.82 25.99
N PHE A 8 -30.39 -34.75 25.42
CA PHE A 8 -29.82 -34.09 24.24
C PHE A 8 -28.56 -33.33 24.67
N LEU A 9 -27.40 -33.85 24.30
CA LEU A 9 -26.14 -33.13 24.34
C LEU A 9 -26.10 -32.18 23.14
N LEU A 10 -26.34 -30.87 23.36
CA LEU A 10 -26.15 -29.84 22.38
C LEU A 10 -24.63 -29.62 22.25
N ALA A 11 -24.00 -30.23 21.26
CA ALA A 11 -22.64 -29.92 20.88
C ALA A 11 -22.68 -28.52 20.18
N ALA A 12 -22.30 -27.51 20.89
CA ALA A 12 -21.99 -26.22 20.29
C ALA A 12 -20.72 -26.39 19.43
N LEU A 13 -20.89 -26.56 18.13
CA LEU A 13 -19.81 -26.41 17.18
C LEU A 13 -19.46 -24.91 17.15
N LEU A 14 -18.40 -24.56 17.85
CA LEU A 14 -17.67 -23.32 17.61
C LEU A 14 -17.05 -23.43 16.22
N PHE A 15 -17.72 -22.89 15.22
CA PHE A 15 -17.09 -22.56 13.96
C PHE A 15 -16.18 -21.36 14.20
N LEU A 16 -14.90 -21.65 14.44
CA LEU A 16 -13.84 -20.67 14.23
C LEU A 16 -13.86 -20.37 12.73
N HIS A 17 -14.47 -19.26 12.36
CA HIS A 17 -14.37 -18.74 11.00
C HIS A 17 -12.98 -18.11 10.87
N ASP A 18 -12.03 -18.90 10.40
CA ASP A 18 -10.83 -18.39 9.79
C ASP A 18 -11.26 -17.52 8.61
N GLY A 19 -10.93 -16.24 8.66
CA GLY A 19 -11.30 -15.26 7.62
C GLY A 19 -10.52 -15.50 6.33
N TYR A 20 -10.88 -16.53 5.59
CA TYR A 20 -10.31 -16.82 4.28
C TYR A 20 -10.78 -15.78 3.26
N CYS A 21 -9.82 -15.14 2.60
CA CYS A 21 -10.06 -14.25 1.48
C CYS A 21 -10.41 -15.03 0.20
N GLN A 22 -11.40 -15.91 0.27
CA GLN A 22 -11.99 -16.54 -0.92
C GLN A 22 -13.06 -15.63 -1.50
N SER A 23 -13.26 -15.71 -2.81
CA SER A 23 -14.45 -15.11 -3.40
C SER A 23 -15.69 -15.61 -2.66
N PRO A 24 -16.65 -14.72 -2.31
CA PRO A 24 -17.85 -15.16 -1.60
C PRO A 24 -18.50 -16.30 -2.38
N GLY A 25 -18.52 -17.49 -1.77
CA GLY A 25 -19.28 -18.61 -2.30
C GLY A 25 -20.77 -18.43 -2.01
N GLU A 26 -21.63 -19.27 -2.56
CA GLU A 26 -23.10 -19.24 -2.35
C GLU A 26 -23.50 -19.28 -0.86
N ASN A 27 -22.60 -19.67 0.05
CA ASN A 27 -22.84 -19.76 1.48
C ASN A 27 -22.16 -18.66 2.33
N THR A 28 -21.62 -17.59 1.70
CA THR A 28 -21.04 -16.48 2.45
C THR A 28 -22.13 -15.78 3.28
N PRO A 29 -21.93 -15.51 4.59
CA PRO A 29 -22.86 -14.70 5.36
C PRO A 29 -23.13 -13.36 4.68
N ASN A 30 -24.30 -12.78 4.88
CA ASN A 30 -24.66 -11.47 4.37
C ASN A 30 -25.36 -10.66 5.47
N PRO A 31 -24.72 -9.60 6.00
CA PRO A 31 -23.42 -9.02 5.60
C PRO A 31 -22.20 -9.85 6.02
N TYR A 32 -21.03 -9.51 5.50
CA TYR A 32 -19.76 -10.10 5.89
C TYR A 32 -18.61 -9.07 5.95
N THR A 33 -17.53 -9.44 6.62
CA THR A 33 -16.29 -8.65 6.71
C THR A 33 -15.10 -9.48 6.24
N VAL A 34 -14.09 -8.79 5.74
CA VAL A 34 -12.77 -9.36 5.47
C VAL A 34 -11.73 -8.45 6.10
N SER A 35 -11.03 -8.93 7.12
CA SER A 35 -10.05 -8.14 7.85
C SER A 35 -8.62 -8.39 7.38
N THR A 36 -7.79 -7.36 7.54
CA THR A 36 -6.33 -7.41 7.56
C THR A 36 -5.86 -7.22 9.01
N TYR A 37 -4.65 -6.68 9.23
CA TYR A 37 -4.16 -6.41 10.59
C TYR A 37 -4.79 -5.16 11.19
N GLU A 38 -4.94 -4.11 10.40
CA GLU A 38 -5.32 -2.77 10.87
C GLU A 38 -6.57 -2.23 10.16
N CYS A 39 -7.17 -3.03 9.28
CA CYS A 39 -8.35 -2.63 8.51
C CYS A 39 -9.33 -3.78 8.33
N ALA A 40 -10.58 -3.44 7.97
CA ALA A 40 -11.57 -4.42 7.56
C ALA A 40 -12.44 -3.89 6.42
N GLY A 41 -12.59 -4.69 5.37
CA GLY A 41 -13.60 -4.47 4.32
C GLY A 41 -14.95 -4.95 4.79
N LEU A 42 -15.97 -4.15 4.53
CA LEU A 42 -17.36 -4.40 4.87
C LEU A 42 -18.16 -4.60 3.60
N TYR A 43 -19.03 -5.61 3.58
CA TYR A 43 -19.84 -5.98 2.43
C TYR A 43 -21.27 -6.31 2.87
N TRP A 44 -22.24 -5.73 2.17
CA TRP A 44 -23.64 -6.00 2.41
C TRP A 44 -24.41 -6.03 1.08
N THR A 45 -24.77 -7.22 0.63
CA THR A 45 -25.56 -7.42 -0.60
C THR A 45 -27.03 -7.20 -0.29
N THR A 46 -27.66 -6.29 -1.02
CA THR A 46 -29.07 -5.95 -0.90
C THR A 46 -29.58 -5.38 -2.23
N PRO A 47 -30.84 -5.59 -2.61
CA PRO A 47 -31.38 -5.07 -3.87
C PRO A 47 -31.65 -3.56 -3.85
N GLU A 48 -31.49 -2.90 -2.71
CA GLU A 48 -31.88 -1.52 -2.53
C GLU A 48 -30.67 -0.62 -2.30
N SER A 49 -30.52 0.40 -3.13
CA SER A 49 -29.53 1.45 -3.02
C SER A 49 -29.99 2.55 -2.05
N GLY A 50 -29.04 3.35 -1.56
CA GLY A 50 -29.29 4.48 -0.66
C GLY A 50 -28.08 4.77 0.23
N ASN A 51 -28.29 5.45 1.33
CA ASN A 51 -27.26 5.67 2.35
C ASN A 51 -27.10 4.42 3.22
N CYS A 52 -25.86 4.09 3.55
CA CYS A 52 -25.57 3.03 4.52
C CYS A 52 -24.52 3.50 5.52
N THR A 53 -24.99 3.85 6.71
CA THR A 53 -24.13 4.34 7.79
C THR A 53 -23.45 3.20 8.52
N VAL A 54 -22.24 3.48 9.01
CA VAL A 54 -21.39 2.53 9.72
C VAL A 54 -21.12 3.02 11.13
N LYS A 55 -21.26 2.12 12.12
CA LYS A 55 -20.72 2.29 13.46
C LYS A 55 -19.96 1.05 13.86
N TYR A 56 -18.84 1.24 14.55
CA TYR A 56 -18.03 0.12 15.02
C TYR A 56 -17.41 0.43 16.38
N LYS A 57 -17.00 -0.62 17.09
CA LYS A 57 -16.26 -0.51 18.34
C LYS A 57 -15.48 -1.80 18.60
N LYS A 58 -14.46 -1.75 19.46
CA LYS A 58 -13.92 -2.98 20.05
C LYS A 58 -15.03 -3.67 20.86
N SER A 59 -15.08 -4.98 20.87
CA SER A 59 -16.07 -5.73 21.66
C SER A 59 -15.99 -5.43 23.16
N SER A 60 -14.81 -5.01 23.65
CA SER A 60 -14.56 -4.61 25.02
C SER A 60 -15.12 -3.23 25.38
N ASP A 61 -15.35 -2.37 24.40
CA ASP A 61 -15.65 -0.95 24.63
C ASP A 61 -17.15 -0.72 24.74
N SER A 62 -17.54 0.34 25.49
CA SER A 62 -18.92 0.79 25.59
C SER A 62 -19.33 1.67 24.42
N ASP A 63 -18.41 2.50 23.93
CA ASP A 63 -18.72 3.59 23.02
C ASP A 63 -18.54 3.20 21.56
N TRP A 64 -19.44 3.68 20.72
CA TRP A 64 -19.43 3.46 19.30
C TRP A 64 -18.71 4.56 18.54
N THR A 65 -17.81 4.20 17.67
CA THR A 65 -17.15 5.10 16.71
C THR A 65 -17.96 5.11 15.41
N LYS A 66 -18.17 6.28 14.83
CA LYS A 66 -18.76 6.41 13.50
C LYS A 66 -17.67 6.10 12.44
N GLY A 67 -17.99 5.21 11.51
CA GLY A 67 -17.18 4.96 10.32
C GLY A 67 -17.66 5.77 9.12
N LEU A 68 -16.89 5.75 8.04
CA LEU A 68 -17.31 6.30 6.76
C LEU A 68 -18.45 5.45 6.19
N ASP A 69 -19.44 6.11 5.62
CA ASP A 69 -20.62 5.45 5.04
C ASP A 69 -20.21 4.53 3.89
N LEU A 70 -20.88 3.38 3.74
CA LEU A 70 -20.63 2.46 2.65
C LEU A 70 -21.16 3.00 1.33
N VAL A 71 -20.47 2.66 0.26
CA VAL A 71 -20.86 2.99 -1.12
C VAL A 71 -21.61 1.83 -1.72
N TYR A 72 -22.76 2.11 -2.36
CA TYR A 72 -23.49 1.12 -3.12
C TYR A 72 -22.95 1.03 -4.54
N ASP A 73 -22.73 -0.18 -5.02
CA ASP A 73 -22.39 -0.48 -6.42
C ASP A 73 -23.57 -1.21 -7.05
N ASP A 74 -24.29 -0.53 -7.93
CA ASP A 74 -25.47 -1.07 -8.63
C ASP A 74 -25.14 -2.31 -9.47
N ARG A 75 -23.91 -2.41 -9.96
CA ARG A 75 -23.46 -3.52 -10.80
C ARG A 75 -23.39 -4.84 -10.04
N ASP A 76 -23.03 -4.77 -8.77
CA ASP A 76 -22.91 -5.93 -7.88
C ASP A 76 -24.10 -6.02 -6.89
N GLY A 77 -24.99 -5.02 -6.82
CA GLY A 77 -26.07 -4.94 -5.85
C GLY A 77 -25.58 -4.95 -4.40
N GLN A 78 -24.49 -4.24 -4.13
CA GLN A 78 -23.76 -4.41 -2.88
C GLN A 78 -23.23 -3.09 -2.33
N TYR A 79 -23.46 -2.88 -1.03
CA TYR A 79 -22.72 -1.87 -0.25
C TYR A 79 -21.32 -2.35 0.06
N ARG A 80 -20.33 -1.47 -0.13
CA ARG A 80 -18.92 -1.73 0.16
C ARG A 80 -18.27 -0.55 0.85
N GLY A 81 -17.33 -0.83 1.75
CA GLY A 81 -16.51 0.16 2.41
C GLY A 81 -15.50 -0.46 3.34
N SER A 82 -14.68 0.37 3.97
CA SER A 82 -13.65 -0.08 4.92
C SER A 82 -13.73 0.72 6.21
N ILE A 83 -13.40 0.06 7.30
CA ILE A 83 -12.97 0.67 8.55
C ILE A 83 -11.46 0.47 8.69
N VAL A 84 -10.77 1.47 9.24
CA VAL A 84 -9.30 1.55 9.29
C VAL A 84 -8.82 1.94 10.69
N GLY A 85 -7.50 1.83 10.93
CA GLY A 85 -6.92 2.19 12.22
C GLY A 85 -7.31 1.23 13.35
N LEU A 86 -7.48 -0.03 13.02
CA LEU A 86 -7.84 -1.09 13.97
C LEU A 86 -6.60 -1.70 14.61
N ASP A 87 -6.75 -2.25 15.81
CA ASP A 87 -5.69 -3.04 16.43
C ASP A 87 -5.67 -4.47 15.88
N PRO A 88 -4.49 -5.05 15.64
CA PRO A 88 -4.37 -6.46 15.27
C PRO A 88 -4.93 -7.40 16.36
N ASN A 89 -5.36 -8.58 15.94
CA ASN A 89 -5.84 -9.65 16.82
C ASN A 89 -6.91 -9.19 17.83
N THR A 90 -7.80 -8.30 17.41
CA THR A 90 -8.79 -7.66 18.27
C THR A 90 -10.19 -7.88 17.71
N GLU A 91 -11.13 -8.24 18.61
CA GLU A 91 -12.54 -8.42 18.24
C GLU A 91 -13.29 -7.09 18.20
N PHE A 92 -14.02 -6.90 17.10
CA PHE A 92 -14.84 -5.73 16.84
C PHE A 92 -16.30 -6.10 16.58
N GLN A 93 -17.18 -5.15 16.91
CA GLN A 93 -18.59 -5.15 16.54
C GLN A 93 -18.85 -4.05 15.52
N VAL A 94 -19.64 -4.35 14.50
CA VAL A 94 -20.05 -3.39 13.47
C VAL A 94 -21.55 -3.39 13.33
N GLU A 95 -22.15 -2.20 13.27
CA GLU A 95 -23.53 -1.98 12.87
C GLU A 95 -23.59 -1.28 11.52
N LEU A 96 -24.38 -1.81 10.62
CA LEU A 96 -24.72 -1.20 9.33
C LEU A 96 -26.19 -0.81 9.35
N SER A 97 -26.49 0.42 8.92
CA SER A 97 -27.86 0.91 8.83
C SER A 97 -28.09 1.59 7.49
N SER A 98 -28.94 0.99 6.66
CA SER A 98 -29.50 1.63 5.48
C SER A 98 -30.84 2.28 5.81
N ASP A 99 -31.42 2.99 4.83
CA ASP A 99 -32.75 3.58 4.97
C ASP A 99 -33.84 2.54 5.24
N GLN A 100 -33.60 1.27 4.94
CA GLN A 100 -34.61 0.22 4.97
C GLN A 100 -34.32 -0.92 5.94
N ALA A 101 -33.06 -1.12 6.32
CA ALA A 101 -32.65 -2.23 7.18
C ALA A 101 -31.48 -1.87 8.07
N LYS A 102 -31.40 -2.56 9.19
CA LYS A 102 -30.27 -2.51 10.11
C LYS A 102 -29.76 -3.91 10.38
N THR A 103 -28.45 -4.07 10.40
CA THR A 103 -27.80 -5.34 10.66
C THR A 103 -26.53 -5.12 11.49
N ALA A 104 -26.04 -6.17 12.12
CA ALA A 104 -24.82 -6.13 12.91
C ALA A 104 -24.01 -7.42 12.71
N MET A 105 -22.70 -7.32 12.88
CA MET A 105 -21.79 -8.44 12.80
C MET A 105 -20.58 -8.23 13.70
N ASN A 106 -19.95 -9.33 14.08
CA ASN A 106 -18.67 -9.32 14.78
C ASN A 106 -17.58 -9.85 13.86
N PHE A 107 -16.37 -9.39 14.05
CA PHE A 107 -15.19 -9.91 13.36
C PHE A 107 -13.95 -9.72 14.25
N THR A 108 -12.90 -10.46 13.94
CA THR A 108 -11.59 -10.27 14.56
C THR A 108 -10.58 -9.87 13.48
N THR A 109 -9.77 -8.85 13.76
CA THR A 109 -8.65 -8.49 12.88
C THR A 109 -7.61 -9.60 12.87
N ARG A 110 -6.92 -9.79 11.76
CA ARG A 110 -5.88 -10.81 11.67
C ARG A 110 -4.77 -10.56 12.69
N ASN A 111 -4.23 -11.67 13.21
CA ASN A 111 -3.05 -11.63 14.06
C ASN A 111 -1.79 -11.39 13.20
N ASP A 112 -0.97 -10.42 13.55
CA ASP A 112 0.30 -10.13 12.89
C ASP A 112 1.49 -10.87 13.53
N GLN A 113 1.23 -11.71 14.52
CA GLN A 113 2.18 -12.65 15.10
C GLN A 113 1.92 -14.06 14.54
N PHE A 114 2.92 -14.59 13.83
CA PHE A 114 2.77 -15.87 13.14
C PHE A 114 3.30 -17.01 14.02
N PRO A 115 2.49 -18.02 14.37
CA PRO A 115 2.95 -19.19 15.11
C PRO A 115 3.91 -20.02 14.25
N ILE A 116 5.03 -20.47 14.82
CA ILE A 116 6.02 -21.28 14.13
C ILE A 116 5.83 -22.76 14.50
N GLY A 117 5.53 -23.60 13.52
CA GLY A 117 5.41 -25.05 13.70
C GLY A 117 6.68 -25.83 13.36
N LYS A 118 7.39 -25.37 12.33
CA LYS A 118 8.64 -25.97 11.85
C LYS A 118 9.62 -24.89 11.45
N THR A 119 10.91 -25.12 11.67
CA THR A 119 11.98 -24.25 11.19
C THR A 119 12.97 -25.02 10.32
N THR A 120 13.28 -24.47 9.15
CA THR A 120 14.38 -24.91 8.29
C THR A 120 15.43 -23.80 8.25
N TYR A 121 16.64 -24.13 8.68
CA TYR A 121 17.75 -23.20 8.62
C TYR A 121 18.50 -23.34 7.31
N LEU A 122 18.75 -22.22 6.65
CA LEU A 122 19.61 -22.18 5.49
C LEU A 122 21.09 -22.31 5.90
N PRO A 123 21.94 -22.89 5.01
CA PRO A 123 23.37 -22.98 5.29
C PRO A 123 24.00 -21.61 5.56
N GLU A 124 24.92 -21.56 6.50
CA GLU A 124 25.73 -20.36 6.75
C GLU A 124 26.69 -20.07 5.58
N GLY A 125 26.88 -18.79 5.26
CA GLY A 125 27.76 -18.33 4.22
C GLY A 125 27.06 -18.17 2.86
N GLU A 126 27.84 -18.22 1.78
CA GLU A 126 27.34 -18.02 0.41
C GLU A 126 27.04 -19.35 -0.29
N SER A 127 25.87 -19.45 -0.90
CA SER A 127 25.43 -20.56 -1.73
C SER A 127 25.00 -20.08 -3.11
N THR A 128 25.23 -20.91 -4.13
CA THR A 128 24.75 -20.70 -5.51
C THR A 128 23.52 -21.55 -5.84
N ASP A 129 23.10 -22.40 -4.92
CA ASP A 129 21.95 -23.28 -5.10
C ASP A 129 20.65 -22.53 -4.74
N PRO A 130 19.64 -22.55 -5.63
CA PRO A 130 18.35 -21.94 -5.32
C PRO A 130 17.61 -22.77 -4.25
N VAL A 131 16.80 -22.10 -3.46
CA VAL A 131 15.95 -22.72 -2.45
C VAL A 131 14.55 -22.94 -3.01
N ILE A 132 14.07 -24.20 -3.02
CA ILE A 132 12.73 -24.55 -3.44
C ILE A 132 11.94 -25.04 -2.21
N ILE A 133 10.91 -24.30 -1.81
CA ILE A 133 10.07 -24.60 -0.66
C ILE A 133 8.80 -25.27 -1.17
N THR A 134 8.62 -26.57 -0.85
CA THR A 134 7.46 -27.38 -1.26
C THR A 134 6.69 -27.96 -0.07
N GLU A 135 7.17 -27.74 1.14
CA GLU A 135 6.54 -28.24 2.35
C GLU A 135 5.76 -27.11 3.04
N SER A 136 4.46 -27.26 3.11
CA SER A 136 3.56 -26.32 3.75
C SER A 136 3.61 -26.41 5.28
N GLY A 137 3.38 -25.28 5.94
CA GLY A 137 2.97 -25.24 7.33
C GLY A 137 1.47 -25.45 7.49
N THR A 138 0.93 -24.96 8.61
CA THR A 138 -0.51 -24.93 8.91
C THR A 138 -0.90 -23.58 9.51
N PRO A 139 -2.18 -23.25 9.64
CA PRO A 139 -2.62 -22.05 10.33
C PRO A 139 -2.10 -21.93 11.76
N GLU A 140 -1.95 -23.07 12.46
CA GLU A 140 -1.47 -23.15 13.84
C GLU A 140 0.05 -23.17 13.95
N GLY A 141 0.77 -23.34 12.83
CA GLY A 141 2.23 -23.43 12.81
C GLY A 141 2.84 -23.30 11.43
N TYR A 142 3.28 -22.11 11.09
CA TYR A 142 3.95 -21.82 9.81
C TYR A 142 5.29 -22.55 9.68
N HIS A 143 5.67 -22.88 8.46
CA HIS A 143 7.01 -23.36 8.12
C HIS A 143 7.94 -22.15 7.95
N LEU A 144 8.80 -21.90 8.91
CA LEU A 144 9.81 -20.85 8.88
C LEU A 144 11.07 -21.33 8.14
N VAL A 145 11.43 -20.65 7.07
CA VAL A 145 12.73 -20.78 6.37
C VAL A 145 13.55 -19.54 6.69
N THR A 146 14.66 -19.70 7.39
CA THR A 146 15.42 -18.60 7.94
C THR A 146 16.92 -18.91 8.03
N VAL A 147 17.68 -17.95 8.53
CA VAL A 147 19.11 -18.10 8.84
C VAL A 147 19.29 -18.36 10.33
N PRO A 148 20.33 -19.10 10.76
CA PRO A 148 20.64 -19.25 12.18
C PRO A 148 20.95 -17.88 12.82
N GLU A 149 20.68 -17.75 14.10
CA GLU A 149 20.96 -16.51 14.84
C GLU A 149 22.43 -16.09 14.73
N ASN A 150 22.66 -14.79 14.55
CA ASN A 150 23.97 -14.17 14.42
C ASN A 150 24.84 -14.68 13.27
N THR A 151 24.23 -15.39 12.31
CA THR A 151 24.89 -15.81 11.06
C THR A 151 24.26 -15.10 9.85
N SER A 152 24.84 -15.28 8.67
CA SER A 152 24.28 -14.81 7.41
C SER A 152 24.26 -15.96 6.41
N SER A 153 23.17 -16.06 5.65
CA SER A 153 23.08 -16.89 4.46
C SER A 153 22.85 -16.00 3.25
N VAL A 154 23.73 -16.13 2.28
CA VAL A 154 23.68 -15.37 1.04
C VAL A 154 23.38 -16.34 -0.10
N LEU A 155 22.24 -16.19 -0.74
CA LEU A 155 21.89 -16.90 -1.96
C LEU A 155 22.35 -16.07 -3.16
N ASN A 156 23.58 -16.32 -3.64
CA ASN A 156 24.15 -15.64 -4.77
C ASN A 156 24.00 -16.46 -6.05
N MET A 157 22.97 -16.21 -6.81
CA MET A 157 22.60 -17.00 -7.98
C MET A 157 23.53 -16.84 -9.18
N GLY A 158 24.51 -15.93 -9.12
CA GLY A 158 25.53 -15.77 -10.18
C GLY A 158 24.96 -15.48 -11.58
N ASN A 159 23.72 -15.03 -11.67
CA ASN A 159 22.99 -14.87 -12.94
C ASN A 159 22.76 -16.20 -13.70
N VAL A 160 22.71 -17.32 -13.01
CA VAL A 160 22.49 -18.67 -13.59
C VAL A 160 21.11 -19.18 -13.25
N SER A 161 20.78 -19.27 -11.95
CA SER A 161 19.46 -19.70 -11.49
C SER A 161 18.43 -18.60 -11.70
N ASN A 162 17.22 -18.98 -12.12
CA ASN A 162 16.15 -18.02 -12.38
C ASN A 162 15.73 -17.29 -11.11
N GLU A 163 15.52 -18.03 -10.04
CA GLU A 163 15.09 -17.51 -8.74
C GLU A 163 16.15 -17.81 -7.67
N GLY A 164 16.23 -16.95 -6.64
CA GLY A 164 16.93 -17.27 -5.41
C GLY A 164 16.10 -18.18 -4.51
N ILE A 165 14.81 -17.87 -4.36
CA ILE A 165 13.85 -18.70 -3.63
C ILE A 165 12.58 -18.87 -4.47
N GLN A 166 12.10 -20.12 -4.60
CA GLN A 166 10.79 -20.44 -5.12
C GLN A 166 9.92 -21.01 -4.01
N ILE A 167 8.71 -20.46 -3.83
CA ILE A 167 7.74 -20.91 -2.84
C ILE A 167 6.58 -21.58 -3.57
N ASP A 168 6.46 -22.89 -3.42
CA ASP A 168 5.36 -23.72 -3.92
C ASP A 168 4.70 -24.48 -2.74
N ALA A 169 4.39 -23.73 -1.70
CA ALA A 169 3.82 -24.21 -0.44
C ALA A 169 3.02 -23.08 0.22
N ASP A 170 2.14 -23.44 1.13
CA ASP A 170 1.29 -22.53 1.88
C ASP A 170 1.73 -22.47 3.35
N TYR A 171 1.35 -21.41 4.07
CA TYR A 171 1.74 -21.18 5.46
C TYR A 171 3.27 -21.19 5.64
N VAL A 172 3.96 -20.38 4.84
CA VAL A 172 5.42 -20.28 4.81
C VAL A 172 5.87 -18.90 5.25
N ILE A 173 6.93 -18.86 6.05
CA ILE A 173 7.66 -17.63 6.37
C ILE A 173 9.07 -17.72 5.81
N VAL A 174 9.50 -16.76 5.02
CA VAL A 174 10.89 -16.55 4.62
C VAL A 174 11.41 -15.34 5.37
N ARG A 175 12.43 -15.51 6.21
CA ARG A 175 12.95 -14.44 7.08
C ARG A 175 14.46 -14.32 7.06
N GLY A 176 14.94 -13.09 6.91
CA GLY A 176 16.33 -12.73 7.17
C GLY A 176 17.36 -13.18 6.14
N VAL A 177 16.92 -13.57 4.95
CA VAL A 177 17.77 -14.12 3.89
C VAL A 177 18.28 -13.00 2.98
N GLU A 178 19.54 -13.07 2.60
CA GLU A 178 20.12 -12.22 1.57
C GLU A 178 20.12 -12.93 0.21
N ILE A 179 19.54 -12.30 -0.82
CA ILE A 179 19.38 -12.87 -2.17
C ILE A 179 20.01 -11.93 -3.18
N ARG A 180 20.95 -12.43 -3.98
CA ARG A 180 21.68 -11.65 -4.97
C ARG A 180 21.75 -12.36 -6.31
N ASN A 181 21.81 -11.56 -7.38
CA ASN A 181 22.11 -12.03 -8.72
C ASN A 181 21.20 -13.14 -9.25
N ALA A 182 19.92 -13.19 -8.83
CA ALA A 182 18.95 -14.04 -9.48
C ALA A 182 18.77 -13.62 -10.95
N LYS A 183 18.64 -14.58 -11.86
CA LYS A 183 18.55 -14.29 -13.29
C LYS A 183 17.21 -13.64 -13.65
N VAL A 184 16.13 -14.03 -12.96
CA VAL A 184 14.77 -13.54 -13.18
C VAL A 184 14.25 -12.88 -11.91
N ASP A 185 13.78 -13.64 -10.92
CA ASP A 185 13.18 -13.10 -9.72
C ASP A 185 14.02 -13.37 -8.46
N GLY A 186 14.06 -12.45 -7.54
CA GLY A 186 14.68 -12.71 -6.25
C GLY A 186 13.93 -13.81 -5.49
N ILE A 187 12.64 -13.60 -5.25
CA ILE A 187 11.71 -14.59 -4.67
C ILE A 187 10.50 -14.74 -5.59
N ARG A 188 10.12 -15.98 -5.89
CA ARG A 188 8.95 -16.29 -6.69
C ARG A 188 7.93 -17.10 -5.90
N ILE A 189 6.73 -16.56 -5.71
CA ILE A 189 5.60 -17.26 -5.12
C ILE A 189 4.79 -17.86 -6.26
N LYS A 190 4.60 -19.18 -6.22
CA LYS A 190 3.91 -19.91 -7.27
C LYS A 190 2.39 -19.65 -7.22
N LYS A 191 1.78 -19.91 -8.37
CA LYS A 191 0.37 -19.77 -8.60
C LYS A 191 -0.48 -20.47 -7.52
N ASP A 192 -1.57 -19.79 -7.11
CA ASP A 192 -2.55 -20.30 -6.15
C ASP A 192 -1.98 -20.64 -4.76
N ARG A 193 -0.82 -20.05 -4.38
CA ARG A 193 -0.24 -20.17 -3.02
C ARG A 193 -0.77 -19.05 -2.12
N HIS A 194 -0.79 -19.31 -0.81
CA HIS A 194 -1.40 -18.41 0.17
C HIS A 194 -0.75 -18.47 1.56
N ASP A 195 -1.11 -17.48 2.39
CA ASP A 195 -0.61 -17.37 3.76
C ASP A 195 0.92 -17.43 3.81
N ILE A 196 1.55 -16.58 3.01
CA ILE A 196 3.00 -16.50 2.88
C ILE A 196 3.49 -15.18 3.44
N VAL A 197 4.52 -15.24 4.27
CA VAL A 197 5.21 -14.08 4.85
C VAL A 197 6.61 -14.00 4.31
N ILE A 198 6.98 -12.86 3.73
CA ILE A 198 8.36 -12.54 3.33
C ILE A 198 8.79 -11.33 4.13
N GLU A 199 9.77 -11.50 5.01
CA GLU A 199 10.16 -10.44 5.92
C GLU A 199 11.66 -10.38 6.23
N GLN A 200 12.13 -9.15 6.45
CA GLN A 200 13.53 -8.90 6.83
C GLN A 200 14.56 -9.50 5.85
N CYS A 201 14.17 -9.65 4.57
CA CYS A 201 15.06 -10.12 3.53
C CYS A 201 15.76 -8.95 2.83
N TYR A 202 16.96 -9.22 2.32
CA TYR A 202 17.69 -8.31 1.45
C TYR A 202 17.75 -8.89 0.05
N ILE A 203 17.21 -8.19 -0.95
CA ILE A 203 17.07 -8.67 -2.32
C ILE A 203 17.67 -7.62 -3.25
N THR A 204 18.67 -8.03 -4.07
CA THR A 204 19.38 -7.12 -4.96
C THR A 204 19.89 -7.79 -6.23
N PHE A 205 20.12 -7.03 -7.30
CA PHE A 205 20.67 -7.45 -8.58
C PHE A 205 19.93 -8.62 -9.26
N TRP A 206 18.61 -8.67 -9.17
CA TRP A 206 17.78 -9.59 -9.94
C TRP A 206 17.48 -9.06 -11.34
N GLY A 207 16.96 -9.91 -12.21
CA GLY A 207 16.39 -9.55 -13.49
C GLY A 207 17.30 -9.77 -14.66
N ARG A 208 16.70 -9.99 -15.82
CA ARG A 208 17.35 -10.14 -17.12
C ARG A 208 17.72 -8.76 -17.67
N ILE A 209 18.78 -8.73 -18.45
CA ILE A 209 19.18 -7.56 -19.24
C ILE A 209 18.98 -7.93 -20.71
N GLY A 210 18.15 -7.18 -21.42
CA GLY A 210 17.91 -7.43 -22.83
C GLY A 210 17.19 -6.28 -23.51
N GLY A 211 17.22 -6.28 -24.83
CA GLY A 211 16.53 -5.29 -25.65
C GLY A 211 17.30 -3.98 -25.87
N PRO A 212 16.85 -3.19 -26.83
CA PRO A 212 17.41 -1.87 -27.09
C PRO A 212 17.09 -0.91 -25.93
N ILE A 213 18.03 -0.05 -25.61
CA ILE A 213 17.96 0.95 -24.53
C ILE A 213 16.69 1.86 -24.61
N THR A 214 16.08 1.97 -25.78
CA THR A 214 14.89 2.79 -26.02
C THR A 214 13.60 2.30 -25.36
N TYR A 215 13.55 1.06 -24.89
CA TYR A 215 12.38 0.47 -24.24
C TYR A 215 12.76 -0.34 -23.00
N GLY A 216 13.82 0.04 -22.34
CA GLY A 216 14.28 -0.65 -21.15
C GLY A 216 14.64 -2.12 -21.39
N ASN A 217 14.49 -2.92 -20.38
CA ASN A 217 14.70 -4.35 -20.45
C ASN A 217 13.40 -5.07 -20.80
N LEU A 218 13.01 -5.12 -22.06
CA LEU A 218 11.77 -5.77 -22.50
C LEU A 218 11.69 -7.25 -22.09
N GLU A 219 12.82 -7.96 -22.04
CA GLU A 219 12.85 -9.37 -21.60
C GLU A 219 12.63 -9.51 -20.09
N GLY A 220 13.00 -8.48 -19.33
CA GLY A 220 12.88 -8.44 -17.87
C GLY A 220 11.80 -7.49 -17.37
N SER A 221 10.86 -7.05 -18.20
CA SER A 221 9.84 -6.06 -17.82
C SER A 221 8.92 -6.50 -16.68
N THR A 222 8.88 -7.78 -16.38
CA THR A 222 8.13 -8.34 -15.24
C THR A 222 9.04 -9.07 -14.24
N ASP A 223 10.36 -9.05 -14.43
CA ASP A 223 11.32 -9.63 -13.48
C ASP A 223 11.30 -8.80 -12.19
N SER A 224 11.14 -9.44 -11.05
CA SER A 224 10.85 -8.74 -9.81
C SER A 224 11.74 -9.16 -8.65
N GLY A 225 11.97 -8.24 -7.72
CA GLY A 225 12.56 -8.61 -6.43
C GLY A 225 11.72 -9.68 -5.74
N ILE A 226 10.41 -9.47 -5.67
CA ILE A 226 9.43 -10.46 -5.22
C ILE A 226 8.31 -10.54 -6.26
N ASN A 227 8.05 -11.74 -6.78
CA ASN A 227 7.03 -12.00 -7.79
C ASN A 227 5.98 -12.99 -7.26
N ALA A 228 4.72 -12.54 -7.12
CA ALA A 228 3.59 -13.38 -6.79
C ALA A 228 2.76 -13.67 -8.05
N GLU A 229 2.71 -14.93 -8.46
CA GLU A 229 1.93 -15.38 -9.61
C GLU A 229 0.42 -15.26 -9.35
N ASN A 230 -0.39 -15.41 -10.40
CA ASN A 230 -1.85 -15.29 -10.33
C ASN A 230 -2.47 -16.24 -9.28
N GLY A 231 -3.55 -15.79 -8.66
CA GLY A 231 -4.33 -16.59 -7.74
C GLY A 231 -3.75 -16.70 -6.33
N THR A 232 -2.66 -15.99 -6.02
CA THR A 232 -2.13 -15.91 -4.66
C THR A 232 -3.02 -15.05 -3.76
N TRP A 233 -3.04 -15.31 -2.44
CA TRP A 233 -3.77 -14.48 -1.47
C TRP A 233 -3.17 -14.52 -0.07
N ASN A 234 -3.60 -13.60 0.80
CA ASN A 234 -3.10 -13.48 2.18
C ASN A 234 -1.57 -13.38 2.26
N LEU A 235 -0.95 -12.68 1.32
CA LEU A 235 0.49 -12.45 1.34
C LEU A 235 0.83 -11.33 2.33
N THR A 236 1.87 -11.52 3.12
CA THR A 236 2.48 -10.46 3.92
C THR A 236 3.91 -10.25 3.47
N ILE A 237 4.18 -9.07 2.91
CA ILE A 237 5.52 -8.68 2.47
C ILE A 237 5.93 -7.47 3.30
N GLN A 238 6.83 -7.68 4.26
CA GLN A 238 7.14 -6.66 5.25
C GLN A 238 8.62 -6.55 5.61
N ARG A 239 9.06 -5.30 5.86
CA ARG A 239 10.40 -5.00 6.43
C ARG A 239 11.56 -5.52 5.60
N ASN A 240 11.37 -5.67 4.29
CA ASN A 240 12.42 -6.08 3.37
C ASN A 240 13.20 -4.87 2.86
N LEU A 241 14.46 -5.08 2.48
CA LEU A 241 15.23 -4.20 1.64
C LEU A 241 15.29 -4.79 0.24
N ILE A 242 14.66 -4.11 -0.72
CA ILE A 242 14.60 -4.49 -2.12
C ILE A 242 15.26 -3.37 -2.91
N GLU A 243 16.45 -3.61 -3.45
CA GLU A 243 17.19 -2.52 -4.08
C GLU A 243 17.95 -2.93 -5.33
N ASP A 244 18.17 -1.94 -6.20
CA ASP A 244 19.02 -2.00 -7.37
C ASP A 244 18.89 -3.31 -8.18
N PRO A 245 17.84 -3.46 -9.01
CA PRO A 245 17.77 -4.55 -9.96
C PRO A 245 19.00 -4.53 -10.88
N ARG A 246 19.36 -5.64 -11.53
CA ARG A 246 20.53 -5.72 -12.41
C ARG A 246 20.45 -4.77 -13.59
N GLY A 247 19.28 -4.65 -14.19
CA GLY A 247 18.99 -3.70 -15.24
C GLY A 247 18.38 -2.40 -14.70
N ALA A 248 17.90 -1.59 -15.62
CA ALA A 248 17.09 -0.42 -15.31
C ALA A 248 15.93 -0.33 -16.29
N SER A 249 14.82 0.22 -15.85
CA SER A 249 13.79 0.71 -16.76
C SER A 249 14.31 1.90 -17.55
N ASN A 250 13.82 2.09 -18.76
CA ASN A 250 13.93 3.36 -19.44
C ASN A 250 13.02 4.40 -18.76
N ASP A 251 13.29 5.65 -19.03
CA ASP A 251 12.46 6.77 -18.60
C ASP A 251 11.44 7.18 -19.69
N TRP A 252 10.47 8.01 -19.30
CA TRP A 252 9.44 8.52 -20.21
C TRP A 252 9.97 9.42 -21.34
N GLU A 253 11.20 9.94 -21.25
CA GLU A 253 11.80 10.70 -22.34
C GLU A 253 12.18 9.81 -23.51
N THR A 254 12.42 8.53 -23.25
CA THR A 254 12.84 7.53 -24.25
C THR A 254 11.71 6.61 -24.69
N GLY A 255 10.55 6.69 -24.08
CA GLY A 255 9.36 5.91 -24.40
C GLY A 255 8.61 5.50 -23.14
N HIS A 256 7.53 4.72 -23.30
CA HIS A 256 6.84 4.15 -22.13
C HIS A 256 7.82 3.29 -21.34
N PRO A 257 7.95 3.50 -20.03
CA PRO A 257 8.86 2.71 -19.21
C PRO A 257 8.58 1.22 -19.31
N ALA A 258 9.63 0.43 -19.36
CA ALA A 258 9.60 -1.03 -19.29
C ALA A 258 10.89 -1.52 -18.65
N GLY A 259 10.79 -2.38 -17.66
CA GLY A 259 11.97 -2.84 -16.93
C GLY A 259 11.62 -3.61 -15.67
N PRO A 260 12.60 -3.82 -14.80
CA PRO A 260 12.42 -4.61 -13.59
C PRO A 260 11.49 -3.90 -12.59
N GLN A 261 10.81 -4.70 -11.79
CA GLN A 261 9.89 -4.25 -10.73
C GLN A 261 10.43 -4.63 -9.34
N GLY A 262 10.01 -3.90 -8.32
CA GLY A 262 10.35 -4.22 -6.93
C GLY A 262 9.54 -5.42 -6.43
N ILE A 263 8.22 -5.26 -6.33
CA ILE A 263 7.24 -6.27 -5.93
C ILE A 263 6.16 -6.34 -7.00
N THR A 264 5.91 -7.53 -7.53
CA THR A 264 4.81 -7.77 -8.46
C THR A 264 3.76 -8.66 -7.83
N ILE A 265 2.52 -8.20 -7.81
CA ILE A 265 1.34 -8.99 -7.43
C ILE A 265 0.44 -9.10 -8.65
N SER A 266 0.29 -10.30 -9.18
CA SER A 266 -0.50 -10.52 -10.41
C SER A 266 -1.82 -11.18 -10.07
N GLN A 267 -2.95 -10.52 -10.38
CA GLN A 267 -4.31 -11.07 -10.28
C GLN A 267 -4.52 -11.90 -8.99
N SER A 268 -4.23 -11.29 -7.87
CA SER A 268 -4.40 -11.91 -6.55
C SER A 268 -5.88 -12.16 -6.24
N LEU A 269 -6.15 -13.04 -5.29
CA LEU A 269 -7.50 -13.20 -4.72
C LEU A 269 -7.76 -12.23 -3.56
N GLY A 270 -6.74 -11.48 -3.10
CA GLY A 270 -6.87 -10.42 -2.10
C GLY A 270 -6.27 -10.76 -0.73
N GLY A 271 -6.57 -9.93 0.26
CA GLY A 271 -6.08 -10.09 1.64
C GLY A 271 -4.59 -9.82 1.82
N ASN A 272 -3.93 -9.18 0.85
CA ASN A 272 -2.50 -8.95 0.91
C ASN A 272 -2.15 -7.75 1.78
N VAL A 273 -1.00 -7.83 2.46
CA VAL A 273 -0.43 -6.72 3.23
C VAL A 273 1.02 -6.51 2.81
N ILE A 274 1.29 -5.36 2.21
CA ILE A 274 2.63 -4.93 1.80
C ILE A 274 3.01 -3.74 2.66
N ARG A 275 3.84 -3.96 3.69
CA ARG A 275 4.10 -2.90 4.69
C ARG A 275 5.56 -2.75 5.09
N TYR A 276 5.94 -1.51 5.35
CA TYR A 276 7.25 -1.20 5.93
C TYR A 276 8.44 -1.76 5.14
N ASN A 277 8.38 -1.80 3.81
CA ASN A 277 9.52 -2.18 2.99
C ASN A 277 10.32 -0.96 2.56
N ASP A 278 11.61 -1.11 2.41
CA ASP A 278 12.46 -0.19 1.67
C ASP A 278 12.62 -0.72 0.24
N ILE A 279 12.01 -0.01 -0.73
CA ILE A 279 12.09 -0.34 -2.16
C ILE A 279 12.84 0.80 -2.84
N LEU A 280 14.14 0.63 -2.96
CA LEU A 280 15.08 1.70 -3.27
C LEU A 280 15.88 1.37 -4.53
N SER A 281 16.11 2.33 -5.40
CA SER A 281 17.11 2.17 -6.43
C SER A 281 17.94 3.43 -6.66
N THR A 282 19.11 3.22 -7.22
CA THR A 282 19.91 4.29 -7.81
C THR A 282 19.31 4.64 -9.18
N GLU A 283 19.70 5.79 -9.72
CA GLU A 283 19.16 6.23 -11.02
C GLU A 283 19.56 5.33 -12.18
N ASP A 284 20.71 4.65 -12.06
CA ASP A 284 21.20 3.71 -13.06
C ASP A 284 20.54 2.33 -12.98
N HIS A 285 19.73 2.08 -11.94
CA HIS A 285 19.04 0.83 -11.67
C HIS A 285 17.55 1.06 -11.33
N GLY A 286 16.94 2.11 -11.89
CA GLY A 286 15.57 2.49 -11.59
C GLY A 286 14.55 1.42 -11.95
N PHE A 287 13.56 1.24 -11.10
CA PHE A 287 12.44 0.35 -11.36
C PHE A 287 11.55 0.88 -12.50
N ASN A 288 10.84 -0.02 -13.17
CA ASN A 288 9.60 0.33 -13.86
C ASN A 288 8.57 0.74 -12.81
N ASP A 289 8.04 -0.24 -12.07
CA ASP A 289 7.17 -0.01 -10.93
C ASP A 289 7.81 -0.52 -9.65
N ALA A 290 7.59 0.15 -8.53
CA ALA A 290 8.10 -0.34 -7.26
C ALA A 290 7.19 -1.42 -6.66
N ILE A 291 5.88 -1.21 -6.68
CA ILE A 291 4.85 -2.19 -6.35
C ILE A 291 3.85 -2.19 -7.49
N GLY A 292 3.82 -3.25 -8.29
CA GLY A 292 3.05 -3.29 -9.53
C GLY A 292 2.34 -4.63 -9.76
N GLY A 293 2.03 -4.90 -11.02
CA GLY A 293 1.30 -6.07 -11.49
C GLY A 293 -0.13 -5.77 -11.92
N GLY A 294 -0.49 -4.48 -11.96
CA GLY A 294 -1.78 -4.01 -12.43
C GLY A 294 -1.97 -4.14 -13.93
N SER A 295 -3.20 -3.96 -14.35
CA SER A 295 -3.59 -3.85 -15.75
C SER A 295 -4.57 -2.71 -15.90
N ASN A 296 -4.18 -1.72 -16.67
CA ASN A 296 -5.04 -0.61 -17.02
C ASN A 296 -6.34 -1.13 -17.64
N TYR A 297 -7.47 -0.54 -17.29
CA TYR A 297 -8.76 -0.85 -17.88
C TYR A 297 -9.11 -2.34 -17.81
N SER A 298 -9.09 -2.92 -16.63
CA SER A 298 -9.32 -4.33 -16.40
C SER A 298 -10.52 -4.60 -15.48
N ASN A 299 -11.20 -5.72 -15.71
CA ASN A 299 -12.20 -6.28 -14.78
C ASN A 299 -11.57 -7.11 -13.66
N VAL A 300 -10.26 -7.21 -13.62
CA VAL A 300 -9.49 -7.92 -12.60
C VAL A 300 -8.50 -6.93 -11.99
N GLY A 301 -8.53 -6.77 -10.68
CA GLY A 301 -7.55 -5.97 -9.96
C GLY A 301 -6.29 -6.80 -9.66
N ASN A 302 -5.12 -6.15 -9.61
CA ASN A 302 -3.90 -6.81 -9.18
C ASN A 302 -3.98 -7.27 -7.72
N MET A 303 -4.37 -6.37 -6.82
CA MET A 303 -4.61 -6.65 -5.40
C MET A 303 -5.97 -7.31 -5.14
N ASN A 304 -6.89 -7.21 -6.08
CA ASN A 304 -8.27 -7.65 -6.08
C ASN A 304 -9.09 -6.98 -4.97
N ARG A 305 -8.96 -7.39 -3.72
CA ARG A 305 -9.76 -6.84 -2.62
C ARG A 305 -9.05 -6.94 -1.27
N ASP A 306 -9.54 -6.15 -0.33
CA ASP A 306 -9.18 -6.22 1.09
C ASP A 306 -7.68 -6.31 1.31
N SER A 307 -6.91 -5.52 0.55
CA SER A 307 -5.46 -5.48 0.61
C SER A 307 -4.96 -4.12 1.09
N ASP A 308 -3.88 -4.14 1.85
CA ASP A 308 -3.26 -2.96 2.43
C ASP A 308 -1.83 -2.77 1.94
N ILE A 309 -1.50 -1.55 1.51
CA ILE A 309 -0.15 -1.15 1.11
C ILE A 309 0.23 0.07 1.94
N TYR A 310 1.10 -0.11 2.95
CA TYR A 310 1.38 0.99 3.87
C TYR A 310 2.77 1.01 4.50
N GLY A 311 3.18 2.20 4.91
CA GLY A 311 4.44 2.41 5.62
C GLY A 311 5.69 2.13 4.77
N ASN A 312 5.57 1.93 3.46
CA ASN A 312 6.69 1.64 2.59
C ASN A 312 7.48 2.91 2.26
N LEU A 313 8.79 2.75 2.09
CA LEU A 313 9.71 3.76 1.58
C LEU A 313 10.12 3.41 0.15
N ILE A 314 9.74 4.25 -0.82
CA ILE A 314 9.93 3.99 -2.23
C ILE A 314 10.77 5.09 -2.88
N ARG A 315 11.73 4.70 -3.75
CA ARG A 315 12.55 5.67 -4.47
C ARG A 315 13.04 5.18 -5.83
N SER A 316 13.11 6.12 -6.76
CA SER A 316 13.67 5.98 -8.11
C SER A 316 12.91 5.00 -8.99
N VAL A 317 11.68 5.39 -9.31
CA VAL A 317 10.74 4.66 -10.15
C VAL A 317 10.49 5.46 -11.43
N TRP A 318 10.54 4.81 -12.59
CA TRP A 318 10.36 5.50 -13.87
C TRP A 318 8.91 5.51 -14.35
N ASP A 319 8.05 4.64 -13.80
CA ASP A 319 6.61 4.68 -14.02
C ASP A 319 5.87 4.87 -12.69
N ASP A 320 5.20 3.87 -12.18
CA ASP A 320 4.30 3.99 -11.05
C ASP A 320 4.98 3.54 -9.73
N ALA A 321 4.94 4.38 -8.69
CA ALA A 321 5.48 3.95 -7.40
C ALA A 321 4.62 2.83 -6.79
N ILE A 322 3.29 2.94 -6.91
CA ILE A 322 2.34 1.91 -6.45
C ILE A 322 1.21 1.80 -7.48
N GLU A 323 0.96 0.60 -8.01
CA GLU A 323 -0.20 0.31 -8.85
C GLU A 323 -1.30 -0.39 -8.07
N VAL A 324 -2.51 0.17 -8.16
CA VAL A 324 -3.76 -0.43 -7.68
C VAL A 324 -4.83 -0.25 -8.77
N GLU A 325 -4.55 -0.82 -9.93
CA GLU A 325 -5.33 -0.66 -11.15
C GLU A 325 -6.34 -1.79 -11.37
N GLY A 326 -7.41 -1.51 -12.10
CA GLY A 326 -8.45 -2.46 -12.44
C GLY A 326 -9.56 -2.58 -11.38
N ALA A 327 -10.15 -3.76 -11.27
CA ALA A 327 -11.32 -4.01 -10.43
C ALA A 327 -11.01 -4.27 -8.95
N ASN A 328 -10.13 -3.47 -8.38
CA ASN A 328 -9.83 -3.54 -6.95
C ASN A 328 -11.00 -3.05 -6.09
N MET A 329 -11.22 -3.67 -4.92
CA MET A 329 -12.30 -3.37 -3.97
C MET A 329 -11.75 -3.31 -2.54
N ASN A 330 -12.11 -2.27 -1.78
CA ASN A 330 -11.62 -2.11 -0.40
C ASN A 330 -10.10 -2.26 -0.30
N VAL A 331 -9.35 -1.72 -1.28
CA VAL A 331 -7.89 -1.66 -1.24
C VAL A 331 -7.47 -0.33 -0.63
N ARG A 332 -6.54 -0.38 0.32
CA ARG A 332 -6.10 0.78 1.11
C ARG A 332 -4.60 1.00 0.91
N VAL A 333 -4.26 2.21 0.46
CA VAL A 333 -2.88 2.66 0.22
C VAL A 333 -2.60 3.84 1.14
N PHE A 334 -1.84 3.65 2.20
CA PHE A 334 -1.70 4.67 3.22
C PHE A 334 -0.34 4.74 3.91
N GLY A 335 -0.01 5.92 4.39
CA GLY A 335 1.22 6.11 5.16
C GLY A 335 2.49 5.70 4.41
N ASN A 336 2.51 5.72 3.08
CA ASN A 336 3.70 5.45 2.30
C ASN A 336 4.48 6.73 2.03
N TYR A 337 5.80 6.60 1.88
CA TYR A 337 6.67 7.65 1.41
C TYR A 337 7.25 7.29 0.04
N ALA A 338 7.00 8.13 -0.98
CA ALA A 338 7.54 7.93 -2.31
C ALA A 338 8.28 9.17 -2.81
N HIS A 339 9.45 8.97 -3.42
CA HIS A 339 10.29 10.02 -3.94
C HIS A 339 10.97 9.61 -5.25
N LYS A 340 10.99 10.52 -6.23
CA LYS A 340 11.52 10.29 -7.58
C LYS A 340 10.78 9.17 -8.32
N PHE A 341 9.58 9.46 -8.74
CA PHE A 341 8.68 8.59 -9.50
C PHE A 341 8.07 9.37 -10.68
N PHE A 342 7.43 8.68 -11.61
CA PHE A 342 6.58 9.36 -12.60
C PHE A 342 5.17 9.55 -12.04
N ASN A 343 4.47 8.48 -11.69
CA ASN A 343 3.23 8.60 -10.92
C ASN A 343 3.40 8.03 -9.51
N GLY A 344 2.81 8.68 -8.52
CA GLY A 344 2.87 8.21 -7.13
C GLY A 344 2.01 6.97 -6.93
N ILE A 345 0.73 7.04 -7.29
CA ILE A 345 -0.21 5.93 -7.18
C ILE A 345 -1.03 5.83 -8.47
N ALA A 346 -0.97 4.69 -9.14
CA ALA A 346 -1.73 4.44 -10.34
C ALA A 346 -3.05 3.74 -10.04
N THR A 347 -4.13 4.32 -10.56
CA THR A 347 -5.50 3.82 -10.38
C THR A 347 -6.29 3.81 -11.70
N ALA A 348 -5.63 3.59 -12.82
CA ALA A 348 -6.24 3.60 -14.15
C ALA A 348 -6.67 2.19 -14.60
N SER A 349 -7.92 1.84 -14.53
CA SER A 349 -9.02 2.57 -13.91
C SER A 349 -9.35 1.98 -12.54
N THR A 350 -10.14 2.70 -11.73
CA THR A 350 -10.81 2.08 -10.59
C THR A 350 -12.15 1.53 -11.09
N THR A 351 -12.15 0.26 -11.51
CA THR A 351 -13.34 -0.35 -12.14
C THR A 351 -14.45 -0.60 -11.11
N LYS A 352 -14.12 -1.06 -9.92
CA LYS A 352 -15.10 -1.38 -8.87
C LYS A 352 -15.02 -0.43 -7.67
N GLY A 353 -13.92 -0.42 -6.95
CA GLY A 353 -13.78 0.38 -5.73
C GLY A 353 -14.59 -0.15 -4.53
N PRO A 354 -14.60 0.57 -3.40
CA PRO A 354 -13.79 1.76 -3.18
C PRO A 354 -12.30 1.48 -3.03
N ILE A 355 -11.48 2.47 -3.40
CA ILE A 355 -10.05 2.52 -3.10
C ILE A 355 -9.82 3.67 -2.15
N TYR A 356 -8.99 3.48 -1.14
CA TYR A 356 -8.64 4.48 -0.15
C TYR A 356 -7.16 4.83 -0.26
N ILE A 357 -6.87 6.10 -0.49
CA ILE A 357 -5.51 6.65 -0.60
C ILE A 357 -5.37 7.73 0.46
N TYR A 358 -4.67 7.44 1.56
CA TYR A 358 -4.64 8.39 2.67
C TYR A 358 -3.31 8.42 3.43
N ARG A 359 -2.99 9.60 3.97
CA ARG A 359 -1.78 9.88 4.75
C ARG A 359 -0.48 9.48 4.03
N ASN A 360 -0.47 9.43 2.69
CA ASN A 360 0.77 9.24 1.94
C ASN A 360 1.53 10.54 1.81
N VAL A 361 2.86 10.45 1.81
CA VAL A 361 3.78 11.56 1.60
C VAL A 361 4.56 11.32 0.32
N VAL A 362 4.40 12.17 -0.67
CA VAL A 362 5.03 11.97 -1.97
C VAL A 362 5.66 13.27 -2.48
N GLY A 363 6.74 13.12 -3.24
CA GLY A 363 7.40 14.27 -3.80
C GLY A 363 8.36 13.99 -4.94
N GLU A 364 8.69 15.04 -5.66
CA GLU A 364 9.60 15.05 -6.81
C GLU A 364 9.23 13.99 -7.87
N SER A 365 8.04 14.15 -8.48
CA SER A 365 7.72 13.40 -9.69
C SER A 365 8.60 13.83 -10.85
N ARG A 366 8.90 12.93 -11.80
CA ARG A 366 9.81 13.20 -12.90
C ARG A 366 9.48 12.40 -14.15
N VAL A 367 9.84 12.94 -15.31
CA VAL A 367 9.69 12.29 -16.61
C VAL A 367 10.94 11.47 -16.95
N GLY A 368 12.11 12.01 -16.69
CA GLY A 368 13.37 11.40 -17.07
C GLY A 368 14.58 12.13 -16.50
N HIS A 369 15.76 11.73 -16.99
CA HIS A 369 17.04 12.30 -16.54
C HIS A 369 17.24 13.75 -16.97
N ARG A 370 16.76 14.12 -18.15
CA ARG A 370 16.92 15.47 -18.72
C ARG A 370 15.84 16.43 -18.27
N ASN A 371 14.60 15.91 -18.18
CA ASN A 371 13.45 16.64 -17.66
C ASN A 371 13.07 16.03 -16.30
N PRO A 372 13.65 16.52 -15.22
CA PRO A 372 13.40 15.95 -13.91
C PRO A 372 11.99 16.21 -13.37
N ILE A 373 11.10 16.78 -14.18
CA ILE A 373 9.81 17.26 -13.72
C ILE A 373 8.72 16.86 -14.69
N GLY A 374 7.71 16.17 -14.14
CA GLY A 374 6.54 15.68 -14.86
C GLY A 374 5.82 14.66 -14.01
N GLY A 375 4.81 14.01 -14.57
CA GLY A 375 4.03 13.00 -13.88
C GLY A 375 3.01 13.57 -12.89
N SER A 376 2.49 12.72 -12.03
CA SER A 376 1.39 13.06 -11.12
C SER A 376 1.47 12.33 -9.80
N PHE A 377 0.65 12.79 -8.83
CA PHE A 377 0.42 12.01 -7.62
C PHE A 377 -0.43 10.79 -7.91
N ILE A 378 -1.59 10.98 -8.55
CA ILE A 378 -2.50 9.91 -8.92
C ILE A 378 -2.67 9.86 -10.43
N LYS A 379 -2.34 8.71 -11.02
CA LYS A 379 -2.72 8.36 -12.39
C LYS A 379 -4.16 7.85 -12.37
N THR A 380 -5.06 8.57 -13.03
CA THR A 380 -6.45 8.20 -13.19
C THR A 380 -6.71 7.68 -14.60
N GLY A 381 -7.85 7.04 -14.79
CA GLY A 381 -8.33 6.65 -16.10
C GLY A 381 -9.78 6.21 -16.00
N GLU A 382 -10.61 6.78 -16.86
CA GLU A 382 -12.01 6.44 -16.96
C GLU A 382 -12.32 6.05 -18.39
N ARG A 383 -12.68 4.81 -18.57
CA ARG A 383 -13.03 4.27 -19.88
C ARG A 383 -14.07 3.19 -19.72
N GLU A 384 -15.24 3.41 -20.28
CA GLU A 384 -16.27 2.38 -20.30
C GLU A 384 -15.77 1.08 -20.95
N PRO A 385 -16.08 -0.10 -20.37
CA PRO A 385 -16.89 -0.34 -19.16
C PRO A 385 -16.07 -0.37 -17.85
N TYR A 386 -14.86 0.16 -17.82
CA TYR A 386 -13.89 0.04 -16.71
C TYR A 386 -13.84 1.29 -15.82
N ALA A 387 -14.98 1.98 -15.68
CA ALA A 387 -15.04 3.25 -14.95
C ALA A 387 -15.98 3.17 -13.74
N GLY A 388 -16.05 4.24 -12.98
CA GLY A 388 -17.10 4.54 -11.99
C GLY A 388 -16.91 3.95 -10.60
N GLY A 389 -15.78 3.29 -10.31
CA GLY A 389 -15.46 2.87 -8.95
C GLY A 389 -15.06 4.04 -8.06
N ARG A 390 -15.49 4.05 -6.79
CA ARG A 390 -15.20 5.11 -5.82
C ARG A 390 -13.72 5.16 -5.46
N ARG A 391 -13.15 6.38 -5.44
CA ARG A 391 -11.85 6.69 -4.83
C ARG A 391 -12.02 7.67 -3.69
N TYR A 392 -11.37 7.40 -2.56
CA TYR A 392 -11.18 8.33 -1.47
C TYR A 392 -9.72 8.74 -1.41
N VAL A 393 -9.45 10.04 -1.48
CA VAL A 393 -8.12 10.63 -1.43
C VAL A 393 -8.09 11.61 -0.25
N LEU A 394 -7.52 11.18 0.87
CA LEU A 394 -7.71 11.82 2.17
C LEU A 394 -6.36 12.08 2.85
N HIS A 395 -6.15 13.28 3.39
CA HIS A 395 -4.96 13.58 4.20
C HIS A 395 -3.60 13.26 3.55
N ASN A 396 -3.47 13.32 2.24
CA ASN A 396 -2.16 13.13 1.60
C ASN A 396 -1.36 14.43 1.56
N THR A 397 -0.04 14.30 1.54
CA THR A 397 0.88 15.43 1.37
C THR A 397 1.71 15.24 0.11
N ILE A 398 1.51 16.11 -0.87
CA ILE A 398 2.25 16.14 -2.10
C ILE A 398 3.07 17.42 -2.16
N VAL A 399 4.39 17.27 -2.30
CA VAL A 399 5.30 18.41 -2.39
C VAL A 399 6.15 18.29 -3.65
N GLN A 400 5.92 19.19 -4.60
CA GLN A 400 6.66 19.28 -5.86
C GLN A 400 7.47 20.58 -5.92
N PRO A 401 8.77 20.53 -5.67
CA PRO A 401 9.58 21.73 -5.53
C PRO A 401 9.78 22.52 -6.83
N LYS A 402 9.63 21.90 -8.00
CA LYS A 402 9.88 22.55 -9.31
C LYS A 402 9.05 21.90 -10.42
N GLY A 403 8.67 22.72 -11.43
CA GLY A 403 8.17 22.29 -12.73
C GLY A 403 6.68 21.93 -12.79
N VAL A 404 6.28 21.25 -13.87
CA VAL A 404 4.89 20.91 -14.14
C VAL A 404 4.61 19.50 -13.64
N SER A 405 3.95 19.41 -12.52
CA SER A 405 3.40 18.14 -12.03
C SER A 405 1.94 18.35 -11.66
N HIS A 406 1.19 17.29 -11.64
CA HIS A 406 -0.23 17.31 -11.40
C HIS A 406 -0.59 16.50 -10.14
N ALA A 407 -1.66 16.90 -9.45
CA ALA A 407 -2.21 16.03 -8.42
C ALA A 407 -2.87 14.80 -9.07
N PHE A 408 -3.64 15.01 -10.14
CA PHE A 408 -4.28 13.96 -10.91
C PHE A 408 -3.92 14.07 -12.38
N SER A 409 -3.63 12.98 -13.06
CA SER A 409 -3.41 12.91 -14.49
C SER A 409 -3.91 11.59 -15.07
N GLY A 410 -4.18 11.57 -16.37
CA GLY A 410 -4.67 10.40 -17.09
C GLY A 410 -5.89 10.73 -17.94
N HIS A 411 -6.71 9.75 -18.23
CA HIS A 411 -7.89 9.88 -19.08
C HIS A 411 -9.17 9.84 -18.24
N GLY A 412 -9.62 11.01 -17.80
CA GLY A 412 -10.85 11.17 -17.02
C GLY A 412 -10.67 10.91 -15.51
N ILE A 413 -11.54 11.55 -14.74
CA ILE A 413 -11.65 11.39 -13.29
C ILE A 413 -13.14 11.31 -12.96
N SER A 414 -13.56 10.22 -12.32
CA SER A 414 -14.93 10.05 -11.85
C SER A 414 -14.95 9.58 -10.40
N ASN A 415 -16.08 9.75 -9.75
CA ASN A 415 -16.44 9.17 -8.45
C ASN A 415 -15.31 9.28 -7.41
N THR A 416 -14.63 10.44 -7.37
CA THR A 416 -13.48 10.72 -6.53
C THR A 416 -13.85 11.75 -5.47
N ILE A 417 -13.60 11.42 -4.20
CA ILE A 417 -13.76 12.32 -3.06
C ILE A 417 -12.39 12.66 -2.53
N THR A 418 -12.09 13.96 -2.42
CA THR A 418 -10.86 14.45 -1.80
C THR A 418 -11.17 15.26 -0.56
N ARG A 419 -10.38 15.08 0.52
CA ARG A 419 -10.48 15.87 1.77
C ARG A 419 -9.13 15.97 2.44
N ASN A 420 -8.86 17.16 2.97
CA ASN A 420 -7.72 17.44 3.83
C ASN A 420 -6.35 17.12 3.21
N ASN A 421 -6.21 17.16 1.88
CA ASN A 421 -4.94 16.91 1.23
C ASN A 421 -4.13 18.20 1.09
N ILE A 422 -2.81 18.05 1.01
CA ILE A 422 -1.90 19.09 0.55
C ILE A 422 -1.45 18.74 -0.87
N PHE A 423 -1.95 19.47 -1.84
CA PHE A 423 -1.55 19.39 -3.25
C PHE A 423 -0.61 20.58 -3.60
N ASP A 424 0.65 20.52 -3.15
CA ASP A 424 1.65 21.50 -3.57
C ASP A 424 2.24 21.08 -4.92
N VAL A 425 1.52 21.39 -5.98
CA VAL A 425 1.88 21.07 -7.36
C VAL A 425 2.10 22.35 -8.16
N SER A 426 3.07 22.34 -9.07
CA SER A 426 3.36 23.49 -9.93
C SER A 426 2.49 23.53 -11.18
N GLY A 427 1.87 22.42 -11.53
CA GLY A 427 0.97 22.27 -12.66
C GLY A 427 -0.50 22.46 -12.28
N ARG A 428 -1.33 21.55 -12.73
CA ARG A 428 -2.78 21.56 -12.51
C ARG A 428 -3.16 20.64 -11.38
N LEU A 429 -4.22 20.97 -10.66
CA LEU A 429 -4.81 20.03 -9.71
C LEU A 429 -5.26 18.76 -10.47
N ALA A 430 -5.95 18.93 -11.58
CA ALA A 430 -6.26 17.83 -12.50
C ALA A 430 -5.74 18.17 -13.90
N ALA A 431 -4.99 17.27 -14.52
CA ALA A 431 -4.44 17.45 -15.85
C ALA A 431 -5.47 17.20 -16.94
N ASP A 432 -6.43 16.33 -16.68
CA ASP A 432 -7.45 15.96 -17.65
C ASP A 432 -8.64 16.90 -17.65
N ARG A 433 -9.26 17.05 -18.81
CA ARG A 433 -10.38 17.97 -19.04
C ARG A 433 -11.74 17.29 -18.88
N GLU A 434 -11.75 15.97 -18.89
CA GLU A 434 -12.97 15.16 -18.82
C GLU A 434 -13.21 14.72 -17.38
N THR A 435 -13.85 15.58 -16.61
CA THR A 435 -14.34 15.20 -15.29
C THR A 435 -15.82 14.90 -15.37
N VAL A 436 -16.17 13.81 -14.75
CA VAL A 436 -17.55 13.42 -14.55
C VAL A 436 -18.08 14.11 -13.28
N ASP A 437 -19.34 14.55 -13.32
CA ASP A 437 -19.96 15.41 -12.29
C ASP A 437 -20.13 14.77 -10.90
N ASP A 438 -19.78 13.50 -10.73
CA ASP A 438 -19.95 12.72 -9.49
C ASP A 438 -18.73 12.77 -8.53
N SER A 439 -17.71 13.55 -8.85
CA SER A 439 -16.56 13.79 -7.99
C SER A 439 -16.76 14.99 -7.08
N ASP A 440 -16.24 14.91 -5.84
CA ASP A 440 -16.39 15.93 -4.81
C ASP A 440 -15.02 16.26 -4.19
N TYR A 441 -14.50 17.42 -4.55
CA TYR A 441 -13.21 17.96 -4.10
C TYR A 441 -13.49 19.10 -3.13
N ASP A 442 -13.08 18.94 -1.86
CA ASP A 442 -13.26 20.00 -0.87
C ASP A 442 -12.31 19.85 0.34
N TYR A 443 -12.09 20.94 1.06
CA TYR A 443 -11.19 21.02 2.22
C TYR A 443 -9.74 20.68 1.92
N ASP A 444 -9.30 20.81 0.67
CA ASP A 444 -7.93 20.57 0.29
C ASP A 444 -7.11 21.87 0.29
N TYR A 445 -5.82 21.73 0.53
CA TYR A 445 -4.86 22.80 0.41
C TYR A 445 -4.09 22.63 -0.89
N PHE A 446 -4.18 23.58 -1.81
CA PHE A 446 -3.59 23.42 -3.12
C PHE A 446 -2.87 24.66 -3.64
N SER A 447 -1.75 24.41 -4.30
CA SER A 447 -1.01 25.41 -5.10
C SER A 447 -1.15 25.10 -6.60
N GLY A 448 -0.68 26.00 -7.44
CA GLY A 448 -0.69 25.82 -8.88
C GLY A 448 -1.97 26.32 -9.57
N LEU A 449 -2.16 25.94 -10.80
CA LEU A 449 -3.31 26.34 -11.61
C LEU A 449 -4.49 25.41 -11.29
N SER A 450 -5.44 25.89 -10.50
CA SER A 450 -6.70 25.18 -10.39
C SER A 450 -7.38 25.18 -11.75
N MET A 451 -7.68 24.02 -12.27
CA MET A 451 -8.55 23.88 -13.43
C MET A 451 -9.97 23.68 -12.95
N GLY A 452 -10.93 24.15 -13.72
CA GLY A 452 -12.35 24.27 -13.41
C GLY A 452 -13.12 23.01 -12.99
N VAL A 453 -12.41 21.99 -12.62
CA VAL A 453 -12.88 20.74 -12.08
C VAL A 453 -13.06 20.78 -10.58
N ALA A 454 -12.15 21.44 -9.89
CA ALA A 454 -12.22 21.52 -8.45
C ALA A 454 -13.26 22.58 -8.09
N LYS A 455 -14.46 22.13 -7.81
CA LYS A 455 -15.49 22.95 -7.17
C LYS A 455 -15.19 23.08 -5.66
N GLU A 456 -13.93 23.32 -5.33
CA GLU A 456 -13.48 23.57 -3.97
C GLU A 456 -14.28 24.74 -3.37
N GLN A 457 -15.03 24.48 -2.32
CA GLN A 457 -15.78 25.52 -1.61
C GLN A 457 -15.06 25.97 -0.35
N ASN A 458 -14.47 25.03 0.37
CA ASN A 458 -13.77 25.26 1.64
C ASN A 458 -12.25 25.04 1.53
N GLY A 459 -11.74 24.75 0.34
CA GLY A 459 -10.32 24.54 0.10
C GLY A 459 -9.50 25.81 0.20
N ILE A 460 -8.24 25.68 0.55
CA ILE A 460 -7.31 26.80 0.70
C ILE A 460 -6.38 26.88 -0.52
N LYS A 461 -6.54 27.91 -1.32
CA LYS A 461 -5.72 28.14 -2.52
C LYS A 461 -4.59 29.12 -2.27
N PHE A 462 -3.37 28.77 -2.72
CA PHE A 462 -2.24 29.69 -2.76
C PHE A 462 -2.15 30.41 -4.09
N SER A 463 -1.97 31.73 -4.03
CA SER A 463 -1.84 32.55 -5.23
C SER A 463 -0.42 32.62 -5.82
N THR A 464 0.59 32.28 -5.04
CA THR A 464 2.02 32.29 -5.46
C THR A 464 2.87 31.45 -4.52
N THR A 465 4.08 31.04 -4.94
CA THR A 465 5.05 30.20 -4.22
C THR A 465 5.08 30.47 -2.71
N PRO A 466 4.56 29.61 -1.91
CA PRO A 466 4.06 29.98 -0.60
C PRO A 466 5.07 29.86 0.53
N SER A 467 4.85 30.67 1.55
CA SER A 467 5.51 30.52 2.84
C SER A 467 5.20 29.19 3.53
N ALA A 468 4.02 28.60 3.29
CA ALA A 468 3.68 27.28 3.85
C ALA A 468 4.41 26.13 3.15
N THR A 469 4.60 26.20 1.84
CA THR A 469 5.47 25.27 1.13
C THR A 469 6.92 25.38 1.62
N ARG A 470 7.36 26.56 2.03
CA ARG A 470 8.65 26.70 2.72
C ARG A 470 8.68 26.01 4.07
N LEU A 471 7.60 26.04 4.83
CA LEU A 471 7.50 25.30 6.09
C LEU A 471 7.57 23.80 5.87
N TYR A 472 6.82 23.28 4.91
CA TYR A 472 6.93 21.87 4.52
C TYR A 472 8.26 21.54 3.84
N ARG A 473 8.84 22.41 3.02
CA ARG A 473 10.16 22.20 2.40
C ARG A 473 11.32 22.24 3.38
N THR A 474 11.27 23.10 4.37
CA THR A 474 12.27 23.09 5.44
C THR A 474 12.12 21.88 6.33
N SER A 475 10.94 21.33 6.35
CA SER A 475 10.56 20.17 7.11
C SER A 475 10.82 18.86 6.37
N TYR A 476 10.44 18.82 5.12
CA TYR A 476 10.71 17.76 4.17
C TYR A 476 11.74 18.26 3.19
N SER A 477 12.98 18.36 3.53
CA SER A 477 13.95 18.38 2.47
C SER A 477 13.91 17.01 1.80
N LEU A 478 13.06 16.90 0.77
CA LEU A 478 13.01 15.73 -0.12
C LEU A 478 14.36 15.53 -0.83
N GLU A 479 15.22 16.55 -0.84
CA GLU A 479 16.66 16.48 -1.07
C GLU A 479 17.39 15.64 -0.01
N TYR A 480 16.65 15.15 0.97
CA TYR A 480 17.14 14.50 2.17
C TYR A 480 17.93 13.24 1.93
N TYR A 481 17.80 12.66 0.75
CA TYR A 481 18.54 11.48 0.34
C TYR A 481 19.49 11.78 -0.82
N PRO A 482 20.59 12.49 -0.59
CA PRO A 482 21.62 12.46 -1.58
C PRO A 482 22.03 11.01 -1.77
N ARG A 483 22.18 10.58 -3.01
CA ARG A 483 22.63 9.23 -3.41
C ARG A 483 23.77 8.71 -2.54
N SER A 484 24.74 9.58 -2.23
CA SER A 484 25.85 9.26 -1.33
C SER A 484 25.41 8.88 0.09
N ARG A 485 24.30 9.40 0.57
CA ARG A 485 23.81 9.14 1.92
C ARG A 485 22.96 7.89 2.00
N ILE A 486 22.16 7.60 0.98
CA ILE A 486 21.45 6.33 0.87
C ILE A 486 22.46 5.20 0.68
N ASN A 487 23.39 5.35 -0.24
CA ASN A 487 24.44 4.36 -0.43
C ASN A 487 25.26 4.16 0.86
N SER A 488 25.58 5.23 1.61
CA SER A 488 26.28 5.10 2.88
C SER A 488 25.41 4.50 4.00
N ILE A 489 24.10 4.67 3.95
CA ILE A 489 23.16 4.09 4.89
C ILE A 489 22.89 2.63 4.55
N VAL A 490 22.59 2.34 3.29
CA VAL A 490 22.33 0.99 2.81
C VAL A 490 23.61 0.15 2.83
N TRP A 491 24.70 0.67 2.26
CA TRP A 491 25.99 -0.03 2.21
C TRP A 491 26.76 0.02 3.52
N GLY A 492 26.57 1.08 4.30
CA GLY A 492 27.20 1.23 5.63
C GLY A 492 26.47 0.50 6.75
N ARG A 493 25.35 -0.21 6.47
CA ARG A 493 24.56 -0.96 7.44
C ARG A 493 24.11 -0.14 8.66
N LYS A 494 23.95 1.17 8.50
CA LYS A 494 23.48 2.04 9.58
C LYS A 494 21.98 2.22 9.51
N PRO A 495 21.29 2.18 10.67
CA PRO A 495 19.88 2.45 10.73
C PRO A 495 19.59 3.82 10.13
N TYR A 496 18.58 3.84 9.33
CA TYR A 496 18.08 5.03 8.69
C TYR A 496 17.39 5.92 9.73
N GLN A 497 17.87 7.15 9.89
CA GLN A 497 17.26 8.08 10.85
C GLN A 497 16.33 9.05 10.12
N PHE A 498 15.03 8.85 10.22
CA PHE A 498 13.99 9.82 9.87
C PHE A 498 13.92 11.02 10.83
N GLY A 499 14.93 11.20 11.69
CA GLY A 499 14.95 12.23 12.71
C GLY A 499 14.69 13.65 12.21
N GLU A 500 14.91 13.92 10.92
CA GLU A 500 14.67 15.23 10.36
C GLU A 500 13.24 15.40 9.86
N VAL A 501 12.57 14.36 9.37
CA VAL A 501 11.14 14.39 9.10
C VAL A 501 10.35 14.60 10.40
N LYS A 502 10.77 13.94 11.48
CA LYS A 502 10.17 14.16 12.80
C LYS A 502 10.36 15.59 13.33
N ARG A 503 11.49 16.21 13.08
CA ARG A 503 11.75 17.61 13.50
C ARG A 503 10.87 18.62 12.81
N ALA A 504 10.44 18.28 11.67
CA ALA A 504 9.73 19.16 10.79
C ALA A 504 8.35 19.58 11.31
N ILE A 505 7.64 18.64 11.88
CA ILE A 505 6.27 18.82 12.33
C ILE A 505 6.25 19.36 13.76
N THR A 506 7.29 19.07 14.51
CA THR A 506 7.48 19.57 15.87
C THR A 506 8.26 20.89 15.94
N ASP A 507 8.64 21.47 14.79
CA ASP A 507 9.36 22.75 14.76
C ASP A 507 8.41 23.88 15.19
N PRO A 508 8.75 24.66 16.23
CA PRO A 508 7.92 25.79 16.69
C PRO A 508 7.61 26.83 15.63
N VAL A 509 8.38 26.91 14.55
CA VAL A 509 8.13 27.80 13.41
C VAL A 509 6.83 27.41 12.67
N VAL A 510 6.41 26.15 12.73
CA VAL A 510 5.14 25.67 12.17
C VAL A 510 3.94 26.16 13.00
N GLN A 511 4.15 26.54 14.24
CA GLN A 511 3.09 26.95 15.18
C GLN A 511 2.57 28.38 14.95
N ILE A 512 3.23 29.17 14.10
CA ILE A 512 2.84 30.57 13.90
C ILE A 512 1.96 30.72 12.67
N SER A 513 0.64 30.74 12.87
CA SER A 513 -0.41 31.04 11.87
C SER A 513 -0.36 30.19 10.59
N ASN A 514 -0.10 28.91 10.71
CA ASN A 514 -0.14 28.02 9.55
C ASN A 514 -1.60 27.61 9.29
N PRO A 515 -2.16 27.91 8.12
CA PRO A 515 -3.55 27.58 7.79
C PRO A 515 -3.79 26.07 7.63
N LEU A 516 -2.76 25.24 7.72
CA LEU A 516 -2.87 23.79 7.66
C LEU A 516 -3.19 23.16 9.02
N ILE A 517 -2.81 23.84 10.11
CA ILE A 517 -3.12 23.41 11.46
C ILE A 517 -4.58 23.75 11.74
N ASP A 518 -5.35 22.79 12.25
CA ASP A 518 -6.81 22.93 12.48
C ASP A 518 -7.60 23.33 11.21
N GLY A 519 -7.02 23.13 10.01
CA GLY A 519 -7.60 23.59 8.74
C GLY A 519 -8.46 22.55 8.02
N GLY A 520 -8.51 21.35 8.51
CA GLY A 520 -9.22 20.23 7.92
C GLY A 520 -10.63 20.03 8.47
N ILE A 521 -11.27 19.00 7.97
CA ILE A 521 -12.58 18.52 8.44
C ILE A 521 -12.48 17.12 9.03
N GLU A 522 -13.30 16.82 10.02
CA GLU A 522 -13.41 15.46 10.54
C GLU A 522 -13.96 14.50 9.48
N ILE A 523 -13.26 13.38 9.28
CA ILE A 523 -13.64 12.29 8.38
C ILE A 523 -13.89 11.05 9.25
N PRO A 524 -15.13 10.58 9.37
CA PRO A 524 -15.48 9.50 10.26
C PRO A 524 -14.59 8.26 10.10
N GLY A 525 -13.94 7.84 11.18
CA GLY A 525 -13.08 6.67 11.21
C GLY A 525 -11.67 6.85 10.62
N PHE A 526 -11.31 8.04 10.11
CA PHE A 526 -9.99 8.29 9.52
C PHE A 526 -9.10 9.26 10.30
N ASN A 527 -9.68 10.18 11.05
CA ASN A 527 -8.93 11.24 11.72
C ASN A 527 -9.56 11.70 13.03
N ALA A 528 -10.31 10.84 13.69
CA ALA A 528 -10.93 11.16 14.99
C ALA A 528 -9.91 11.34 16.15
N ASP A 529 -8.65 11.02 15.89
CA ASP A 529 -7.51 11.12 16.79
C ASP A 529 -6.78 12.48 16.71
N PHE A 530 -7.37 13.48 16.08
CA PHE A 530 -6.75 14.79 15.95
C PHE A 530 -6.56 15.51 17.30
N GLU A 531 -5.50 16.30 17.37
CA GLU A 531 -5.22 17.21 18.47
C GLU A 531 -5.59 18.64 18.05
N GLY A 532 -6.14 19.45 18.94
CA GLY A 532 -6.51 20.84 18.62
C GLY A 532 -8.01 21.04 18.43
N ASN A 533 -8.40 21.96 17.54
CA ASN A 533 -9.80 22.35 17.31
C ASN A 533 -10.44 21.65 16.11
N ALA A 534 -9.64 21.18 15.19
CA ALA A 534 -10.02 20.41 13.99
C ALA A 534 -8.81 19.63 13.49
N PRO A 535 -9.01 18.62 12.63
CA PRO A 535 -7.89 17.91 12.03
C PRO A 535 -6.97 18.81 11.21
N ASP A 536 -5.69 18.49 11.19
CA ASP A 536 -4.72 19.16 10.33
C ASP A 536 -4.90 18.73 8.85
N VAL A 537 -4.54 19.61 7.93
CA VAL A 537 -4.51 19.30 6.51
C VAL A 537 -3.20 18.62 6.16
N GLY A 538 -3.25 17.50 5.43
CA GLY A 538 -2.10 16.70 5.04
C GLY A 538 -1.94 15.42 5.83
N ALA A 539 -0.80 14.76 5.63
CA ALA A 539 -0.55 13.41 6.15
C ALA A 539 -0.27 13.36 7.66
N PHE A 540 0.06 14.48 8.25
CA PHE A 540 0.49 14.56 9.66
C PHE A 540 -0.48 15.36 10.49
N GLU A 541 -0.53 15.03 11.77
CA GLU A 541 -1.27 15.74 12.80
C GLU A 541 -0.28 16.26 13.84
N VAL A 542 -0.34 17.57 14.12
CA VAL A 542 0.52 18.20 15.14
C VAL A 542 0.11 17.71 16.53
N GLY A 543 1.07 17.21 17.28
CA GLY A 543 0.81 16.61 18.59
C GLY A 543 0.85 15.09 18.59
N ASN A 544 0.49 14.45 17.48
CA ASN A 544 0.54 13.00 17.35
C ASN A 544 1.95 12.47 17.04
N THR A 545 2.15 11.18 17.25
CA THR A 545 3.38 10.50 16.83
C THR A 545 3.53 10.62 15.32
N PRO A 546 4.64 11.18 14.81
CA PRO A 546 4.87 11.30 13.38
C PRO A 546 4.86 9.95 12.66
N LEU A 547 4.40 9.95 11.39
CA LEU A 547 4.49 8.77 10.55
C LEU A 547 5.94 8.35 10.36
N GLU A 548 6.20 7.06 10.45
CA GLU A 548 7.47 6.43 10.14
C GLU A 548 7.33 5.52 8.93
N PHE A 549 8.37 5.44 8.09
CA PHE A 549 8.34 4.72 6.82
C PHE A 549 9.53 3.76 6.73
N GLY A 550 9.37 2.72 5.93
CA GLY A 550 10.41 1.77 5.63
C GLY A 550 10.60 0.69 6.70
N ARG A 551 11.56 -0.18 6.47
CA ARG A 551 11.74 -1.42 7.22
C ARG A 551 11.98 -1.26 8.72
N ARG A 552 12.42 -0.10 9.16
CA ARG A 552 12.71 0.22 10.56
C ARG A 552 11.60 1.00 11.27
N ALA A 553 10.52 1.32 10.57
CA ALA A 553 9.43 2.10 11.14
C ALA A 553 8.85 1.47 12.42
N TYR A 554 8.66 2.29 13.44
CA TYR A 554 8.06 1.92 14.74
C TYR A 554 8.77 0.80 15.52
N LEU A 555 10.02 0.50 15.18
CA LEU A 555 10.83 -0.48 15.90
C LEU A 555 11.89 0.20 16.76
N ALA A 556 12.15 -0.37 17.93
CA ALA A 556 13.30 -0.01 18.72
C ALA A 556 14.60 -0.36 17.95
N HIS A 557 15.62 0.48 18.10
CA HIS A 557 16.91 0.21 17.51
C HIS A 557 17.45 -1.12 18.08
N ASP A 558 17.95 -2.00 17.21
CA ASP A 558 18.81 -3.15 17.48
C ASP A 558 18.17 -4.48 17.92
N GLU A 559 16.86 -4.62 18.05
CA GLU A 559 16.25 -5.91 18.40
C GLU A 559 15.81 -6.71 17.16
N GLY A 560 16.24 -7.97 17.08
CA GLY A 560 15.73 -8.98 16.17
C GLY A 560 16.11 -8.85 14.69
N TRP A 561 17.09 -8.01 14.34
CA TRP A 561 17.50 -7.81 12.96
C TRP A 561 18.46 -8.88 12.45
N PRO A 562 18.33 -9.29 11.16
CA PRO A 562 19.24 -10.23 10.53
C PRO A 562 20.69 -9.76 10.54
N ALA A 563 21.62 -10.69 10.40
CA ALA A 563 23.06 -10.38 10.43
C ALA A 563 23.51 -9.47 9.28
N TRP A 564 22.84 -9.53 8.12
CA TRP A 564 23.13 -8.65 6.98
C TRP A 564 22.77 -7.18 7.27
N GLU A 565 21.92 -6.94 8.24
CA GLU A 565 21.51 -5.59 8.66
C GLU A 565 22.41 -5.01 9.77
N LYS A 566 23.08 -5.87 10.54
CA LYS A 566 24.00 -5.50 11.63
C LYS A 566 25.38 -5.16 11.08
#